data_da7422614a9b672ed692f32044cc3f19
#
_entry.id   da7422614a9b672ed692f32044cc3f19
#
_cell.length_a   1.000
_cell.length_b   1.000
_cell.length_c   1.000
_cell.angle_alpha   90.00
_cell.angle_beta   90.00
_cell.angle_gamma   90.00
#
_symmetry.space_group_name_H-M   'P 1'
#
loop_
_entity.id
_entity.type
_entity.pdbx_description
1 polymer ?
#
loop_
_entity_poly.entity_id
_entity_poly.type
_entity_poly.pdbx_seq_one_letter_code
_entity_poly.pdbx_strand_id
1 'polypeptide(L)'
;AVMYDQIDYLGYPFSISENFQMRNTHKTIAQSIETLKEILNLADSKNKKVVAYLSMGFGNPYGDPWSVDIVGEWTEKLSKMGVNILSLSDTVGSSTPEIITYLFSELIIKYPSIEFGAHLHTTTTKWKEKISAAYLAGCRRFDGAIQGFGGCPMAKDDLTGNMPTEKILSYFAAEKVNTN
;
A
#
# COMPACT_ATOMS: atom_id res chain seq x y z
N ALA A 1 -11.20 -16.42 5.51
CA ALA A 1 -11.67 -15.02 5.60
C ALA A 1 -13.03 -14.85 4.91
N VAL A 2 -13.19 -15.25 3.65
CA VAL A 2 -14.43 -15.03 2.86
C VAL A 2 -15.72 -15.64 3.45
N MET A 3 -15.60 -16.58 4.37
CA MET A 3 -16.75 -17.25 5.03
C MET A 3 -17.28 -16.50 6.25
N TYR A 4 -16.65 -15.38 6.64
CA TYR A 4 -17.04 -14.61 7.82
C TYR A 4 -17.70 -13.31 7.39
N ASP A 5 -18.95 -13.10 7.80
CA ASP A 5 -19.73 -11.91 7.42
C ASP A 5 -19.14 -10.60 7.94
N GLN A 6 -18.43 -10.67 9.08
CA GLN A 6 -17.78 -9.51 9.71
C GLN A 6 -16.54 -9.00 8.96
N ILE A 7 -16.05 -9.74 7.96
CA ILE A 7 -14.88 -9.33 7.17
C ILE A 7 -15.37 -8.76 5.84
N ASP A 8 -15.18 -7.46 5.63
CA ASP A 8 -15.55 -6.77 4.39
C ASP A 8 -14.37 -6.68 3.42
N TYR A 9 -13.15 -6.58 3.94
CA TYR A 9 -11.94 -6.35 3.14
C TYR A 9 -10.95 -7.50 3.27
N LEU A 10 -10.39 -7.90 2.14
CA LEU A 10 -9.35 -8.92 2.03
C LEU A 10 -8.06 -8.28 1.53
N GLY A 11 -7.00 -8.33 2.33
CA GLY A 11 -5.69 -7.84 1.92
C GLY A 11 -4.94 -8.86 1.08
N TYR A 12 -4.35 -8.43 -0.05
CA TYR A 12 -3.48 -9.25 -0.88
C TYR A 12 -2.13 -8.56 -1.11
N PRO A 13 -1.00 -9.13 -0.67
CA PRO A 13 0.32 -8.59 -0.92
C PRO A 13 0.74 -8.90 -2.36
N PHE A 14 0.94 -7.85 -3.15
CA PHE A 14 1.47 -7.92 -4.50
C PHE A 14 2.70 -7.02 -4.60
N SER A 15 3.74 -7.43 -5.30
CA SER A 15 4.94 -6.62 -5.44
C SER A 15 5.28 -6.30 -6.88
N ILE A 16 5.83 -5.11 -7.09
CA ILE A 16 6.46 -4.73 -8.38
C ILE A 16 7.90 -5.24 -8.49
N SER A 17 8.50 -5.72 -7.39
CA SER A 17 9.82 -6.33 -7.34
C SER A 17 9.69 -7.85 -7.39
N GLU A 18 10.25 -8.48 -8.43
CA GLU A 18 10.25 -9.95 -8.57
C GLU A 18 11.01 -10.62 -7.42
N ASN A 19 12.14 -10.05 -7.02
CA ASN A 19 12.93 -10.56 -5.90
C ASN A 19 12.13 -10.53 -4.59
N PHE A 20 11.43 -9.43 -4.31
CA PHE A 20 10.59 -9.35 -3.10
C PHE A 20 9.39 -10.29 -3.18
N GLN A 21 8.71 -10.34 -4.34
CA GLN A 21 7.55 -11.21 -4.52
C GLN A 21 7.92 -12.68 -4.22
N MET A 22 9.03 -13.13 -4.77
CA MET A 22 9.53 -14.49 -4.54
C MET A 22 9.88 -14.74 -3.06
N ARG A 23 10.56 -13.79 -2.41
CA ARG A 23 10.95 -13.92 -1.00
C ARG A 23 9.77 -13.89 -0.05
N ASN A 24 8.75 -13.05 -0.34
CA ASN A 24 7.62 -12.84 0.54
C ASN A 24 6.53 -13.91 0.40
N THR A 25 6.26 -14.36 -0.82
CA THR A 25 5.12 -15.26 -1.10
C THR A 25 5.53 -16.60 -1.72
N HIS A 26 6.82 -16.81 -2.01
CA HIS A 26 7.33 -17.96 -2.75
C HIS A 26 6.67 -18.12 -4.15
N LYS A 27 6.26 -17.01 -4.75
CA LYS A 27 5.65 -16.95 -6.08
C LYS A 27 6.34 -15.90 -6.93
N THR A 28 6.39 -16.15 -8.24
CA THR A 28 6.73 -15.12 -9.22
C THR A 28 5.62 -14.08 -9.31
N ILE A 29 5.90 -12.90 -9.87
CA ILE A 29 4.86 -11.90 -10.16
C ILE A 29 3.78 -12.51 -11.06
N ALA A 30 4.16 -13.29 -12.07
CA ALA A 30 3.20 -13.96 -12.97
C ALA A 30 2.25 -14.91 -12.21
N GLN A 31 2.78 -15.72 -11.31
CA GLN A 31 1.97 -16.61 -10.46
C GLN A 31 1.08 -15.82 -9.49
N SER A 32 1.58 -14.70 -8.99
CA SER A 32 0.81 -13.83 -8.08
C SER A 32 -0.34 -13.14 -8.78
N ILE A 33 -0.19 -12.81 -10.07
CA ILE A 33 -1.29 -12.31 -10.92
C ILE A 33 -2.41 -13.34 -11.03
N GLU A 34 -2.09 -14.61 -11.31
CA GLU A 34 -3.11 -15.66 -11.42
C GLU A 34 -3.82 -15.87 -10.07
N THR A 35 -3.06 -15.91 -8.97
CA THR A 35 -3.66 -15.98 -7.62
C THR A 35 -4.57 -14.78 -7.34
N LEU A 36 -4.16 -13.57 -7.73
CA LEU A 36 -5.00 -12.37 -7.53
C LEU A 36 -6.30 -12.45 -8.31
N LYS A 37 -6.29 -12.94 -9.54
CA LYS A 37 -7.53 -13.18 -10.34
C LYS A 37 -8.49 -14.11 -9.62
N GLU A 38 -7.98 -15.23 -9.09
CA GLU A 38 -8.81 -16.18 -8.32
C GLU A 38 -9.39 -15.53 -7.06
N ILE A 39 -8.60 -14.72 -6.34
CA ILE A 39 -9.06 -13.99 -5.15
C ILE A 39 -10.12 -12.96 -5.50
N LEU A 40 -9.93 -12.20 -6.58
CA LEU A 40 -10.92 -11.21 -7.05
C LEU A 40 -12.25 -11.87 -7.37
N ASN A 41 -12.24 -12.96 -8.14
CA ASN A 41 -13.47 -13.71 -8.48
C ASN A 41 -14.17 -14.28 -7.23
N LEU A 42 -13.38 -14.83 -6.30
CA LEU A 42 -13.93 -15.37 -5.05
C LEU A 42 -14.50 -14.27 -4.16
N ALA A 43 -13.81 -13.14 -4.03
CA ALA A 43 -14.25 -12.00 -3.24
C ALA A 43 -15.56 -11.42 -3.78
N ASP A 44 -15.65 -11.22 -5.10
CA ASP A 44 -16.85 -10.74 -5.77
C ASP A 44 -18.04 -11.66 -5.51
N SER A 45 -17.86 -13.00 -5.66
CA SER A 45 -18.90 -13.99 -5.37
C SER A 45 -19.41 -13.99 -3.93
N LYS A 46 -18.67 -13.37 -3.00
CA LYS A 46 -18.98 -13.26 -1.58
C LYS A 46 -19.22 -11.82 -1.13
N ASN A 47 -19.36 -10.90 -2.07
CA ASN A 47 -19.57 -9.47 -1.83
C ASN A 47 -18.49 -8.88 -0.88
N LYS A 48 -17.23 -9.29 -1.07
CA LYS A 48 -16.06 -8.79 -0.32
C LYS A 48 -15.20 -7.92 -1.22
N LYS A 49 -14.49 -6.98 -0.63
CA LYS A 49 -13.57 -6.10 -1.34
C LYS A 49 -12.13 -6.57 -1.20
N VAL A 50 -11.34 -6.47 -2.27
CA VAL A 50 -9.91 -6.78 -2.24
C VAL A 50 -9.10 -5.49 -2.19
N VAL A 51 -8.19 -5.41 -1.22
CA VAL A 51 -7.15 -4.38 -1.14
C VAL A 51 -5.86 -5.00 -1.63
N ALA A 52 -5.38 -4.60 -2.79
CA ALA A 52 -4.07 -5.02 -3.27
C ALA A 52 -2.99 -4.08 -2.71
N TYR A 53 -2.03 -4.63 -1.99
CA TYR A 53 -0.88 -3.89 -1.47
C TYR A 53 0.24 -3.91 -2.50
N LEU A 54 0.54 -2.76 -3.11
CA LEU A 54 1.60 -2.63 -4.10
C LEU A 54 2.96 -2.47 -3.39
N SER A 55 3.52 -3.60 -2.95
CA SER A 55 4.78 -3.65 -2.23
C SER A 55 5.95 -3.18 -3.10
N MET A 56 6.95 -2.59 -2.48
CA MET A 56 8.09 -1.92 -3.13
C MET A 56 7.67 -0.73 -4.01
N GLY A 57 6.49 -0.15 -3.74
CA GLY A 57 5.94 0.96 -4.49
C GLY A 57 6.77 2.25 -4.41
N PHE A 58 7.68 2.36 -3.45
CA PHE A 58 8.56 3.51 -3.24
C PHE A 58 10.05 3.16 -3.41
N GLY A 59 10.37 2.05 -4.05
CA GLY A 59 11.72 1.56 -4.25
C GLY A 59 11.96 0.21 -3.58
N ASN A 60 13.10 -0.41 -3.92
CA ASN A 60 13.47 -1.71 -3.38
C ASN A 60 15.00 -1.79 -3.13
N PRO A 61 15.43 -2.64 -2.17
CA PRO A 61 16.85 -2.81 -1.86
C PRO A 61 17.56 -3.88 -2.73
N TYR A 62 16.85 -4.48 -3.70
CA TYR A 62 17.33 -5.65 -4.46
C TYR A 62 17.95 -5.29 -5.80
N GLY A 63 17.87 -4.00 -6.20
CA GLY A 63 18.32 -3.58 -7.53
C GLY A 63 17.33 -3.91 -8.64
N ASP A 64 16.10 -4.32 -8.32
CA ASP A 64 15.05 -4.46 -9.31
C ASP A 64 14.69 -3.07 -9.88
N PRO A 65 14.34 -2.98 -11.17
CA PRO A 65 13.93 -1.73 -11.77
C PRO A 65 12.78 -1.07 -10.99
N TRP A 66 12.92 0.23 -10.72
CA TRP A 66 11.90 1.03 -10.07
C TRP A 66 11.87 2.44 -10.67
N SER A 67 10.70 2.91 -10.99
CA SER A 67 10.42 4.30 -11.33
C SER A 67 8.93 4.57 -11.06
N VAL A 68 8.56 5.84 -11.06
CA VAL A 68 7.16 6.24 -10.98
C VAL A 68 6.34 5.68 -12.14
N ASP A 69 6.93 5.62 -13.34
CA ASP A 69 6.26 5.04 -14.51
C ASP A 69 5.97 3.56 -14.32
N ILE A 70 6.90 2.79 -13.75
CA ILE A 70 6.69 1.37 -13.42
C ILE A 70 5.53 1.21 -12.42
N VAL A 71 5.45 2.06 -11.40
CA VAL A 71 4.32 2.06 -10.46
C VAL A 71 3.01 2.36 -11.19
N GLY A 72 3.01 3.32 -12.11
CA GLY A 72 1.87 3.66 -12.96
C GLY A 72 1.43 2.52 -13.87
N GLU A 73 2.37 1.84 -14.53
CA GLU A 73 2.09 0.67 -15.38
C GLU A 73 1.45 -0.48 -14.58
N TRP A 74 1.98 -0.75 -13.39
CA TRP A 74 1.38 -1.77 -12.51
C TRP A 74 0.01 -1.36 -11.97
N THR A 75 -0.18 -0.09 -11.64
CA THR A 75 -1.50 0.45 -11.28
C THR A 75 -2.51 0.22 -12.40
N GLU A 76 -2.14 0.56 -13.64
CA GLU A 76 -3.00 0.34 -14.81
C GLU A 76 -3.33 -1.14 -15.02
N LYS A 77 -2.33 -2.01 -14.92
CA LYS A 77 -2.49 -3.46 -15.09
C LYS A 77 -3.43 -4.05 -14.04
N LEU A 78 -3.25 -3.70 -12.77
CA LEU A 78 -4.09 -4.18 -11.67
C LEU A 78 -5.52 -3.62 -11.77
N SER A 79 -5.69 -2.36 -12.16
CA SER A 79 -6.99 -1.75 -12.42
C SER A 79 -7.76 -2.49 -13.52
N LYS A 80 -7.10 -2.81 -14.65
CA LYS A 80 -7.70 -3.59 -15.74
C LYS A 80 -8.10 -5.02 -15.33
N MET A 81 -7.50 -5.54 -14.26
CA MET A 81 -7.87 -6.84 -13.67
C MET A 81 -9.06 -6.75 -12.71
N GLY A 82 -9.56 -5.55 -12.40
CA GLY A 82 -10.67 -5.34 -11.48
C GLY A 82 -10.27 -4.97 -10.05
N VAL A 83 -9.01 -4.64 -9.80
CA VAL A 83 -8.58 -4.08 -8.51
C VAL A 83 -9.11 -2.65 -8.39
N ASN A 84 -9.96 -2.41 -7.40
CA ASN A 84 -10.56 -1.10 -7.14
C ASN A 84 -9.96 -0.39 -5.92
N ILE A 85 -9.20 -1.09 -5.09
CA ILE A 85 -8.51 -0.54 -3.92
C ILE A 85 -7.05 -0.95 -4.00
N LEU A 86 -6.16 0.04 -4.12
CA LEU A 86 -4.73 -0.17 -4.27
C LEU A 86 -3.97 0.60 -3.19
N SER A 87 -3.33 -0.10 -2.27
CA SER A 87 -2.51 0.51 -1.21
C SER A 87 -1.05 0.56 -1.65
N LEU A 88 -0.51 1.77 -1.86
CA LEU A 88 0.91 1.96 -2.17
C LEU A 88 1.74 1.69 -0.91
N SER A 89 2.66 0.73 -1.00
CA SER A 89 3.36 0.23 0.18
C SER A 89 4.84 0.62 0.18
N ASP A 90 5.22 1.38 1.21
CA ASP A 90 6.60 1.74 1.53
C ASP A 90 7.27 0.62 2.34
N THR A 91 7.42 -0.52 1.71
CA THR A 91 7.76 -1.81 2.36
C THR A 91 9.04 -1.77 3.19
N VAL A 92 10.00 -0.94 2.80
CA VAL A 92 11.31 -0.82 3.47
C VAL A 92 11.57 0.56 4.08
N GLY A 93 10.56 1.43 4.10
CA GLY A 93 10.66 2.77 4.69
C GLY A 93 11.47 3.78 3.87
N SER A 94 11.69 3.52 2.58
CA SER A 94 12.51 4.36 1.70
C SER A 94 11.78 5.57 1.12
N SER A 95 10.48 5.69 1.31
CA SER A 95 9.69 6.81 0.77
C SER A 95 10.11 8.15 1.37
N THR A 96 10.13 9.19 0.53
CA THR A 96 10.27 10.58 0.94
C THR A 96 8.97 11.34 0.72
N PRO A 97 8.74 12.48 1.40
CA PRO A 97 7.55 13.29 1.17
C PRO A 97 7.35 13.69 -0.30
N GLU A 98 8.43 13.96 -1.04
CA GLU A 98 8.38 14.36 -2.44
C GLU A 98 7.86 13.21 -3.32
N ILE A 99 8.41 12.00 -3.14
CA ILE A 99 7.98 10.81 -3.90
C ILE A 99 6.53 10.44 -3.54
N ILE A 100 6.17 10.51 -2.25
CA ILE A 100 4.80 10.27 -1.79
C ILE A 100 3.83 11.25 -2.46
N THR A 101 4.14 12.55 -2.39
CA THR A 101 3.31 13.60 -3.00
C THR A 101 3.16 13.36 -4.50
N TYR A 102 4.26 13.12 -5.19
CA TYR A 102 4.24 12.92 -6.64
C TYR A 102 3.39 11.70 -7.05
N LEU A 103 3.63 10.53 -6.45
CA LEU A 103 2.89 9.31 -6.78
C LEU A 103 1.38 9.46 -6.53
N PHE A 104 0.98 9.96 -5.36
CA PHE A 104 -0.44 10.08 -5.05
C PHE A 104 -1.14 11.13 -5.92
N SER A 105 -0.53 12.31 -6.16
CA SER A 105 -1.14 13.33 -6.98
C SER A 105 -1.33 12.87 -8.44
N GLU A 106 -0.34 12.20 -9.03
CA GLU A 106 -0.45 11.69 -10.40
C GLU A 106 -1.44 10.53 -10.53
N LEU A 107 -1.33 9.54 -9.64
CA LEU A 107 -2.14 8.32 -9.77
C LEU A 107 -3.63 8.56 -9.44
N ILE A 108 -3.94 9.38 -8.45
CA ILE A 108 -5.34 9.69 -8.08
C ILE A 108 -6.05 10.41 -9.22
N ILE A 109 -5.37 11.35 -9.90
CA ILE A 109 -5.93 12.06 -11.05
C ILE A 109 -6.10 11.11 -12.25
N LYS A 110 -5.09 10.29 -12.52
CA LYS A 110 -5.07 9.41 -13.69
C LYS A 110 -6.05 8.23 -13.56
N TYR A 111 -6.29 7.75 -12.34
CA TYR A 111 -7.14 6.57 -12.08
C TYR A 111 -8.25 6.88 -11.05
N PRO A 112 -9.22 7.74 -11.40
CA PRO A 112 -10.24 8.22 -10.46
C PRO A 112 -11.20 7.13 -9.96
N SER A 113 -11.23 5.96 -10.59
CA SER A 113 -12.02 4.80 -10.16
C SER A 113 -11.33 3.93 -9.12
N ILE A 114 -10.04 4.19 -8.82
CA ILE A 114 -9.29 3.46 -7.81
C ILE A 114 -9.28 4.24 -6.50
N GLU A 115 -9.64 3.57 -5.42
CA GLU A 115 -9.37 4.05 -4.06
C GLU A 115 -7.91 3.79 -3.71
N PHE A 116 -7.09 4.85 -3.67
CA PHE A 116 -5.69 4.71 -3.27
C PHE A 116 -5.54 4.79 -1.75
N GLY A 117 -4.73 3.86 -1.22
CA GLY A 117 -4.32 3.82 0.18
C GLY A 117 -2.82 4.02 0.35
N ALA A 118 -2.44 4.48 1.53
CA ALA A 118 -1.06 4.67 1.95
C ALA A 118 -0.71 3.67 3.07
N HIS A 119 0.13 2.69 2.74
CA HIS A 119 0.73 1.74 3.68
C HIS A 119 2.20 2.10 3.87
N LEU A 120 2.44 3.05 4.77
CA LEU A 120 3.75 3.66 4.95
C LEU A 120 4.48 3.06 6.14
N HIS A 121 5.77 2.80 5.96
CA HIS A 121 6.68 2.52 7.06
C HIS A 121 7.40 3.80 7.47
N THR A 122 7.74 3.91 8.74
CA THR A 122 8.33 5.13 9.29
C THR A 122 9.25 4.87 10.47
N THR A 123 10.10 5.83 10.76
CA THR A 123 10.78 5.95 12.05
C THR A 123 9.98 6.84 13.00
N THR A 124 10.39 6.90 14.25
CA THR A 124 9.71 7.67 15.31
C THR A 124 9.60 9.18 14.99
N THR A 125 10.45 9.71 14.11
CA THR A 125 10.52 11.14 13.78
C THR A 125 9.90 11.52 12.46
N LYS A 126 9.80 10.59 11.48
CA LYS A 126 9.38 10.87 10.10
C LYS A 126 7.91 10.65 9.80
N TRP A 127 7.14 10.16 10.76
CA TRP A 127 5.74 9.78 10.56
C TRP A 127 4.86 10.93 10.05
N LYS A 128 5.03 12.13 10.62
CA LYS A 128 4.16 13.28 10.34
C LYS A 128 4.32 13.76 8.90
N GLU A 129 5.55 13.91 8.44
CA GLU A 129 5.84 14.37 7.07
C GLU A 129 5.29 13.41 6.01
N LYS A 130 5.39 12.09 6.24
CA LYS A 130 4.85 11.08 5.33
C LYS A 130 3.32 11.08 5.27
N ILE A 131 2.63 11.14 6.43
CA ILE A 131 1.16 11.24 6.46
C ILE A 131 0.70 12.53 5.78
N SER A 132 1.33 13.66 6.11
CA SER A 132 1.01 14.95 5.53
C SER A 132 1.15 14.95 4.01
N ALA A 133 2.26 14.42 3.49
CA ALA A 133 2.52 14.34 2.06
C ALA A 133 1.43 13.54 1.33
N ALA A 134 1.07 12.35 1.83
CA ALA A 134 0.02 11.53 1.24
C ALA A 134 -1.36 12.21 1.31
N TYR A 135 -1.71 12.78 2.48
CA TYR A 135 -3.00 13.43 2.68
C TYR A 135 -3.19 14.66 1.79
N LEU A 136 -2.18 15.54 1.74
CA LEU A 136 -2.22 16.75 0.90
C LEU A 136 -2.23 16.43 -0.59
N ALA A 137 -1.63 15.30 -0.99
CA ALA A 137 -1.70 14.77 -2.36
C ALA A 137 -3.02 14.07 -2.71
N GLY A 138 -4.01 14.05 -1.79
CA GLY A 138 -5.34 13.52 -2.06
C GLY A 138 -5.63 12.12 -1.52
N CYS A 139 -4.67 11.43 -0.91
CA CYS A 139 -4.90 10.13 -0.27
C CYS A 139 -5.87 10.27 0.91
N ARG A 140 -6.85 9.35 0.99
CA ARG A 140 -7.87 9.36 2.06
C ARG A 140 -7.96 8.03 2.82
N ARG A 141 -7.18 7.04 2.42
CA ARG A 141 -7.07 5.74 3.07
C ARG A 141 -5.66 5.56 3.63
N PHE A 142 -5.56 5.26 4.91
CA PHE A 142 -4.28 5.08 5.61
C PHE A 142 -4.30 3.78 6.41
N ASP A 143 -3.26 2.99 6.26
CA ASP A 143 -3.05 1.79 7.04
C ASP A 143 -2.04 2.06 8.16
N GLY A 144 -2.32 1.55 9.34
CA GLY A 144 -1.43 1.65 10.49
C GLY A 144 -1.47 0.39 11.34
N ALA A 145 -0.52 0.27 12.25
CA ALA A 145 -0.51 -0.74 13.28
C ALA A 145 -0.54 -0.08 14.67
N ILE A 146 -1.22 -0.70 15.63
CA ILE A 146 -1.23 -0.22 17.02
C ILE A 146 0.22 -0.13 17.49
N GLN A 147 0.61 1.03 18.03
CA GLN A 147 1.97 1.37 18.47
C GLN A 147 3.05 1.18 17.40
N GLY A 148 2.67 1.03 16.11
CA GLY A 148 3.62 0.78 15.03
C GLY A 148 4.24 -0.62 15.05
N PHE A 149 3.67 -1.57 15.79
CA PHE A 149 4.21 -2.93 15.89
C PHE A 149 4.28 -3.62 14.52
N GLY A 150 5.34 -4.42 14.37
CA GLY A 150 5.68 -5.09 13.13
C GLY A 150 6.45 -4.17 12.19
N GLY A 151 6.62 -4.63 10.99
CA GLY A 151 7.41 -3.98 9.94
C GLY A 151 7.93 -5.04 8.99
N CYS A 152 8.71 -4.62 7.99
CA CYS A 152 9.33 -5.56 7.08
C CYS A 152 10.67 -6.04 7.66
N PRO A 153 10.87 -7.35 7.87
CA PRO A 153 12.16 -7.88 8.34
C PRO A 153 13.30 -7.63 7.35
N MET A 154 12.98 -7.13 6.15
CA MET A 154 13.94 -6.79 5.10
C MET A 154 14.27 -5.29 5.06
N ALA A 155 13.73 -4.47 5.97
CA ALA A 155 14.15 -3.09 6.14
C ALA A 155 15.59 -3.04 6.67
N LYS A 156 16.39 -2.12 6.14
CA LYS A 156 17.81 -1.98 6.56
C LYS A 156 17.96 -1.30 7.91
N ASP A 157 16.96 -0.53 8.34
CA ASP A 157 16.96 0.22 9.58
C ASP A 157 16.03 -0.47 10.57
N ASP A 158 16.58 -1.00 11.64
CA ASP A 158 15.85 -1.67 12.73
C ASP A 158 14.83 -0.75 13.43
N LEU A 159 14.97 0.56 13.26
CA LEU A 159 14.03 1.57 13.79
C LEU A 159 12.85 1.83 12.85
N THR A 160 12.83 1.24 11.65
CA THR A 160 11.74 1.37 10.68
C THR A 160 10.65 0.34 10.97
N GLY A 161 9.49 0.81 11.38
CA GLY A 161 8.31 0.00 11.64
C GLY A 161 7.09 0.45 10.84
N ASN A 162 5.96 -0.19 11.11
CA ASN A 162 4.69 0.27 10.59
C ASN A 162 4.37 1.69 11.08
N MET A 163 3.56 2.41 10.31
CA MET A 163 3.00 3.69 10.74
C MET A 163 2.13 3.47 11.98
N PRO A 164 2.40 4.12 13.13
CA PRO A 164 1.58 3.93 14.33
C PRO A 164 0.17 4.50 14.11
N THR A 165 -0.85 3.69 14.40
CA THR A 165 -2.27 4.10 14.29
C THR A 165 -2.56 5.35 15.11
N GLU A 166 -1.99 5.47 16.31
CA GLU A 166 -2.16 6.61 17.19
C GLU A 166 -1.61 7.92 16.57
N LYS A 167 -0.54 7.81 15.77
CA LYS A 167 0.04 8.94 15.06
C LYS A 167 -0.84 9.39 13.90
N ILE A 168 -1.43 8.44 13.15
CA ILE A 168 -2.42 8.72 12.11
C ILE A 168 -3.61 9.47 12.73
N LEU A 169 -4.19 8.92 13.79
CA LEU A 169 -5.33 9.53 14.47
C LEU A 169 -5.00 10.91 15.03
N SER A 170 -3.82 11.07 15.66
CA SER A 170 -3.41 12.37 16.21
C SER A 170 -3.20 13.43 15.12
N TYR A 171 -2.68 13.03 13.95
CA TYR A 171 -2.54 13.93 12.81
C TYR A 171 -3.92 14.43 12.34
N PHE A 172 -4.85 13.53 12.08
CA PHE A 172 -6.17 13.90 11.59
C PHE A 172 -7.01 14.67 12.61
N ALA A 173 -6.86 14.38 13.89
CA ALA A 173 -7.48 15.17 14.95
C ALA A 173 -6.97 16.63 14.95
N ALA A 174 -5.65 16.83 14.76
CA ALA A 174 -5.07 18.17 14.66
C ALA A 174 -5.55 18.92 13.41
N GLU A 175 -5.74 18.22 12.30
CA GLU A 175 -6.27 18.78 11.04
C GLU A 175 -7.83 18.93 11.07
N LYS A 176 -8.49 18.56 12.18
CA LYS A 176 -9.96 18.58 12.35
C LYS A 176 -10.70 17.73 11.29
N VAL A 177 -10.11 16.63 10.89
CA VAL A 177 -10.69 15.66 9.95
C VAL A 177 -11.34 14.54 10.75
N ASN A 178 -12.59 14.20 10.44
CA ASN A 178 -13.25 13.03 10.99
C ASN A 178 -12.66 11.78 10.36
N THR A 179 -12.27 10.83 11.21
CA THR A 179 -11.84 9.47 10.81
C THR A 179 -12.92 8.47 11.16
N ASN A 180 -13.21 7.57 10.23
CA ASN A 180 -14.15 6.46 10.45
C ASN A 180 -13.42 5.27 11.08
#